data_d729d05358eb3c82679c1a946ad4c0db
#
_entry.id   d729d05358eb3c82679c1a946ad4c0db
#
_cell.length_a   1.000
_cell.length_b   1.000
_cell.length_c   1.000
_cell.angle_alpha   90.00
_cell.angle_beta   90.00
_cell.angle_gamma   90.00
#
_symmetry.space_group_name_H-M   'P 1'
#
loop_
_entity.id
_entity.type
_entity.pdbx_description
1 polymer ?
#
loop_
_entity_poly.entity_id
_entity_poly.type
_entity_poly.pdbx_seq_one_letter_code
_entity_poly.pdbx_strand_id
1 'polypeptide(L)'
;ESPPVPGYEPLKTFGWNANELLVEDVDSMPTRLENSEFQIIAMPRNLSTTDDIKAMQAFGPAKELTYFTTVKSTSFGLGKAESYVDRVFIVINGGKSMDSHINFYGKTLGIEVSKPQPVRMSALNAILGFDSEREHPLSTANIGGPFMIELDQYPEGTIDRPLLPGDIPPGISIVSFVVEDLDTIPVNYRSKFLKPAGRPYNGNRSGLTVGPNGEWIELIERK
;
A
#
# COMPACT_ATOMS: atom_id res chain seq x y z
N GLU A 1 -12.68 -20.47 3.80
CA GLU A 1 -11.54 -19.65 4.28
C GLU A 1 -10.23 -20.36 3.90
N SER A 2 -9.31 -19.64 3.28
CA SER A 2 -7.97 -20.18 3.06
C SER A 2 -7.23 -20.21 4.40
N PRO A 3 -6.52 -21.32 4.73
CA PRO A 3 -5.77 -21.38 5.99
C PRO A 3 -4.72 -20.25 6.01
N PRO A 4 -4.42 -19.72 7.23
CA PRO A 4 -3.38 -18.70 7.35
C PRO A 4 -2.04 -19.21 6.83
N VAL A 5 -1.34 -18.42 6.05
CA VAL A 5 0.00 -18.78 5.55
C VAL A 5 0.98 -18.77 6.72
N PRO A 6 1.63 -19.90 7.05
CA PRO A 6 2.59 -19.95 8.14
C PRO A 6 3.72 -18.92 7.98
N GLY A 7 4.03 -18.17 9.03
CA GLY A 7 5.10 -17.18 9.04
C GLY A 7 4.71 -15.82 8.44
N TYR A 8 3.49 -15.62 7.94
CA TYR A 8 3.02 -14.30 7.56
C TYR A 8 2.43 -13.56 8.77
N GLU A 9 3.00 -12.41 9.07
CA GLU A 9 2.47 -11.43 10.00
C GLU A 9 2.51 -10.04 9.35
N PRO A 10 1.39 -9.28 9.39
CA PRO A 10 1.38 -7.91 8.89
C PRO A 10 2.47 -7.05 9.51
N LEU A 11 3.08 -6.17 8.73
CA LEU A 11 4.17 -5.27 9.13
C LEU A 11 5.49 -5.95 9.55
N LYS A 12 5.54 -7.28 9.63
CA LYS A 12 6.77 -8.04 9.88
C LYS A 12 7.40 -8.63 8.62
N THR A 13 6.77 -8.40 7.47
CA THR A 13 7.27 -8.87 6.17
C THR A 13 7.39 -7.73 5.18
N PHE A 14 8.30 -7.87 4.21
CA PHE A 14 8.46 -6.89 3.13
C PHE A 14 7.33 -7.00 2.08
N GLY A 15 7.21 -5.99 1.22
CA GLY A 15 6.22 -5.90 0.15
C GLY A 15 5.01 -5.04 0.50
N TRP A 16 3.84 -5.28 -0.10
CA TRP A 16 2.61 -4.53 0.13
C TRP A 16 2.06 -4.79 1.54
N ASN A 17 2.14 -3.84 2.44
CA ASN A 17 1.76 -4.02 3.84
C ASN A 17 0.45 -3.37 4.22
N ALA A 18 0.09 -2.25 3.58
CA ALA A 18 -1.14 -1.55 3.89
C ALA A 18 -1.76 -0.86 2.67
N ASN A 19 -3.02 -0.56 2.78
CA ASN A 19 -3.73 0.36 1.90
C ASN A 19 -4.37 1.46 2.74
N GLU A 20 -4.62 2.61 2.11
CA GLU A 20 -5.31 3.72 2.72
C GLU A 20 -6.55 4.07 1.92
N LEU A 21 -7.70 3.95 2.56
CA LEU A 21 -9.01 4.25 2.00
C LEU A 21 -9.42 5.67 2.38
N LEU A 22 -9.74 6.47 1.38
CA LEU A 22 -10.34 7.77 1.61
C LEU A 22 -11.81 7.57 2.01
N VAL A 23 -12.18 8.13 3.16
CA VAL A 23 -13.54 8.05 3.71
C VAL A 23 -14.08 9.44 4.03
N GLU A 24 -15.40 9.61 3.93
CA GLU A 24 -16.07 10.88 4.22
C GLU A 24 -15.89 11.29 5.70
N ASP A 25 -16.11 10.34 6.62
CA ASP A 25 -16.03 10.57 8.05
C ASP A 25 -15.41 9.37 8.78
N VAL A 26 -14.14 9.50 9.13
CA VAL A 26 -13.41 8.45 9.84
C VAL A 26 -13.90 8.27 11.28
N ASP A 27 -14.52 9.27 11.90
CA ASP A 27 -15.03 9.17 13.27
C ASP A 27 -16.23 8.22 13.38
N SER A 28 -16.97 8.03 12.29
CA SER A 28 -18.07 7.07 12.23
C SER A 28 -17.62 5.62 11.94
N MET A 29 -16.39 5.41 11.47
CA MET A 29 -15.91 4.09 11.08
C MET A 29 -15.87 3.06 12.22
N PRO A 30 -15.46 3.39 13.48
CA PRO A 30 -15.43 2.40 14.55
C PRO A 30 -16.80 1.73 14.76
N THR A 31 -17.89 2.51 14.83
CA THR A 31 -19.25 1.98 14.99
C THR A 31 -19.67 1.10 13.80
N ARG A 32 -19.25 1.45 12.60
CA ARG A 32 -19.60 0.66 11.39
C ARG A 32 -18.84 -0.65 11.29
N LEU A 33 -17.61 -0.69 11.82
CA LEU A 33 -16.79 -1.90 11.83
C LEU A 33 -17.09 -2.83 13.01
N GLU A 34 -17.87 -2.39 14.00
CA GLU A 34 -18.14 -3.12 15.25
C GLU A 34 -18.65 -4.55 15.05
N ASN A 35 -19.46 -4.79 14.02
CA ASN A 35 -20.00 -6.10 13.70
C ASN A 35 -19.40 -6.71 12.42
N SER A 36 -18.22 -6.28 12.03
CA SER A 36 -17.48 -6.79 10.87
C SER A 36 -16.31 -7.68 11.31
N GLU A 37 -15.65 -8.30 10.35
CA GLU A 37 -14.42 -9.07 10.58
C GLU A 37 -13.16 -8.21 10.75
N PHE A 38 -13.30 -6.88 10.67
CA PHE A 38 -12.18 -5.96 10.91
C PHE A 38 -11.84 -5.86 12.40
N GLN A 39 -10.53 -5.89 12.68
CA GLN A 39 -10.00 -5.68 14.03
C GLN A 39 -9.38 -4.29 14.14
N ILE A 40 -10.05 -3.37 14.84
CA ILE A 40 -9.55 -2.01 15.05
C ILE A 40 -8.29 -2.06 15.92
N ILE A 41 -7.18 -1.50 15.43
CA ILE A 41 -5.90 -1.43 16.14
C ILE A 41 -5.55 -0.02 16.59
N ALA A 42 -6.12 1.01 15.94
CA ALA A 42 -6.00 2.40 16.37
C ALA A 42 -7.27 3.18 16.06
N MET A 43 -7.80 3.85 17.07
CA MET A 43 -8.97 4.74 16.94
C MET A 43 -8.64 5.99 16.12
N PRO A 44 -9.66 6.67 15.54
CA PRO A 44 -9.46 7.90 14.77
C PRO A 44 -8.65 8.96 15.51
N ARG A 45 -7.57 9.44 14.89
CA ARG A 45 -6.75 10.54 15.43
C ARG A 45 -6.19 11.38 14.28
N ASN A 46 -5.97 12.66 14.56
CA ASN A 46 -5.26 13.53 13.63
C ASN A 46 -3.80 13.07 13.45
N LEU A 47 -3.24 13.34 12.28
CA LEU A 47 -1.79 13.17 12.09
C LEU A 47 -1.03 14.17 12.97
N SER A 48 0.16 13.78 13.40
CA SER A 48 1.00 14.66 14.24
C SER A 48 1.44 15.95 13.54
N THR A 49 1.36 15.98 12.23
CA THR A 49 1.81 17.09 11.37
C THR A 49 0.68 18.02 10.93
N THR A 50 -0.59 17.61 11.04
CA THR A 50 -1.73 18.41 10.62
C THR A 50 -3.05 17.92 11.21
N ASP A 51 -3.97 18.86 11.49
CA ASP A 51 -5.35 18.57 11.88
C ASP A 51 -6.28 18.34 10.69
N ASP A 52 -5.79 18.54 9.47
CA ASP A 52 -6.56 18.39 8.23
C ASP A 52 -6.69 16.93 7.77
N ILE A 53 -5.86 16.05 8.31
CA ILE A 53 -5.89 14.62 8.01
C ILE A 53 -6.11 13.85 9.31
N LYS A 54 -7.14 13.02 9.30
CA LYS A 54 -7.51 12.16 10.43
C LYS A 54 -7.63 10.73 9.95
N ALA A 55 -6.95 9.81 10.62
CA ALA A 55 -6.92 8.41 10.22
C ALA A 55 -7.15 7.46 11.40
N MET A 56 -7.69 6.28 11.10
CA MET A 56 -7.71 5.12 11.97
C MET A 56 -7.12 3.91 11.26
N GLN A 57 -6.81 2.87 12.01
CA GLN A 57 -6.20 1.66 11.49
C GLN A 57 -6.96 0.42 11.94
N ALA A 58 -7.14 -0.53 11.02
CA ALA A 58 -7.71 -1.83 11.33
C ALA A 58 -7.07 -2.92 10.48
N PHE A 59 -6.98 -4.14 11.02
CA PHE A 59 -6.70 -5.32 10.20
C PHE A 59 -8.00 -5.83 9.59
N GLY A 60 -8.00 -6.08 8.30
CA GLY A 60 -9.07 -6.72 7.59
C GLY A 60 -9.03 -8.26 7.72
N PRO A 61 -10.04 -8.96 7.18
CA PRO A 61 -10.19 -10.42 7.33
C PRO A 61 -9.05 -11.23 6.70
N ALA A 62 -8.37 -10.72 5.68
CA ALA A 62 -7.18 -11.33 5.09
C ALA A 62 -5.87 -10.88 5.77
N LYS A 63 -5.96 -10.24 6.95
CA LYS A 63 -4.85 -9.65 7.69
C LYS A 63 -4.13 -8.51 6.96
N GLU A 64 -4.79 -7.89 6.00
CA GLU A 64 -4.34 -6.64 5.41
C GLU A 64 -4.50 -5.49 6.41
N LEU A 65 -3.50 -4.64 6.50
CA LEU A 65 -3.62 -3.40 7.26
C LEU A 65 -4.32 -2.36 6.38
N THR A 66 -5.41 -1.82 6.87
CA THR A 66 -6.18 -0.76 6.21
C THR A 66 -6.21 0.49 7.08
N TYR A 67 -5.83 1.60 6.50
CA TYR A 67 -6.07 2.93 7.04
C TYR A 67 -7.39 3.45 6.47
N PHE A 68 -8.24 3.99 7.32
CA PHE A 68 -9.40 4.77 6.92
C PHE A 68 -9.10 6.22 7.22
N THR A 69 -9.14 7.08 6.20
CA THR A 69 -8.61 8.44 6.30
C THR A 69 -9.61 9.45 5.78
N THR A 70 -9.88 10.48 6.59
CA THR A 70 -10.60 11.68 6.17
C THR A 70 -9.62 12.82 5.92
N VAL A 71 -9.73 13.45 4.75
CA VAL A 71 -8.96 14.64 4.35
C VAL A 71 -9.91 15.83 4.31
N LYS A 72 -9.69 16.81 5.19
CA LYS A 72 -10.54 18.01 5.32
C LYS A 72 -10.15 19.12 4.34
N SER A 73 -8.85 19.24 4.06
CA SER A 73 -8.30 20.29 3.21
C SER A 73 -7.90 19.77 1.84
N THR A 74 -8.06 20.59 0.79
CA THR A 74 -7.56 20.29 -0.55
C THR A 74 -6.08 20.63 -0.74
N SER A 75 -5.42 21.21 0.26
CA SER A 75 -4.02 21.68 0.18
C SER A 75 -3.01 20.55 -0.04
N PHE A 76 -3.36 19.32 0.32
CA PHE A 76 -2.49 18.16 0.12
C PHE A 76 -2.61 17.51 -1.27
N GLY A 77 -3.49 18.01 -2.14
CA GLY A 77 -3.73 17.40 -3.45
C GLY A 77 -4.44 16.04 -3.42
N LEU A 78 -4.81 15.54 -2.25
CA LEU A 78 -5.41 14.21 -2.07
C LEU A 78 -6.91 14.17 -2.40
N GLY A 79 -7.55 15.34 -2.55
CA GLY A 79 -8.99 15.45 -2.75
C GLY A 79 -9.80 15.13 -1.48
N LYS A 80 -11.10 15.26 -1.61
CA LYS A 80 -12.06 14.84 -0.57
C LYS A 80 -12.78 13.58 -1.03
N ALA A 81 -13.31 12.83 -0.07
CA ALA A 81 -14.16 11.68 -0.40
C ALA A 81 -15.45 12.15 -1.07
N GLU A 82 -15.85 11.45 -2.12
CA GLU A 82 -17.11 11.67 -2.87
C GLU A 82 -18.20 10.68 -2.48
N SER A 83 -17.84 9.71 -1.64
CA SER A 83 -18.75 8.73 -1.07
C SER A 83 -18.26 8.32 0.32
N TYR A 84 -19.12 7.61 1.05
CA TYR A 84 -18.84 7.20 2.42
C TYR A 84 -17.51 6.46 2.58
N VAL A 85 -17.25 5.45 1.74
CA VAL A 85 -15.93 4.86 1.47
C VAL A 85 -15.67 5.05 -0.02
N ASP A 86 -14.70 5.87 -0.36
CA ASP A 86 -14.49 6.30 -1.75
C ASP A 86 -13.50 5.38 -2.46
N ARG A 87 -12.22 5.55 -2.23
CA ARG A 87 -11.17 4.88 -2.99
C ARG A 87 -9.94 4.57 -2.17
N VAL A 88 -9.17 3.58 -2.60
CA VAL A 88 -7.77 3.46 -2.21
C VAL A 88 -7.02 4.61 -2.89
N PHE A 89 -6.33 5.44 -2.12
CA PHE A 89 -5.55 6.57 -2.64
C PHE A 89 -4.07 6.47 -2.30
N ILE A 90 -3.72 5.67 -1.28
CA ILE A 90 -2.33 5.32 -0.95
C ILE A 90 -2.23 3.80 -0.80
N VAL A 91 -1.15 3.23 -1.30
CA VAL A 91 -0.69 1.88 -0.98
C VAL A 91 0.69 1.95 -0.36
N ILE A 92 0.96 1.13 0.66
CA ILE A 92 2.18 1.20 1.45
C ILE A 92 3.04 -0.03 1.18
N ASN A 93 4.27 0.21 0.76
CA ASN A 93 5.28 -0.82 0.49
C ASN A 93 6.42 -0.73 1.51
N GLY A 94 6.55 -1.75 2.35
CA GLY A 94 7.68 -1.89 3.27
C GLY A 94 8.85 -2.61 2.61
N GLY A 95 10.03 -2.01 2.64
CA GLY A 95 11.21 -2.56 2.01
C GLY A 95 12.47 -2.55 2.87
N LYS A 96 13.47 -3.31 2.44
CA LYS A 96 14.77 -3.40 3.13
C LYS A 96 15.59 -2.13 3.03
N SER A 97 15.46 -1.40 1.92
CA SER A 97 16.33 -0.29 1.56
C SER A 97 15.57 0.78 0.79
N MET A 98 15.67 2.01 1.25
CA MET A 98 15.13 3.16 0.54
C MET A 98 15.78 3.34 -0.84
N ASP A 99 17.07 3.04 -0.98
CA ASP A 99 17.76 3.09 -2.28
C ASP A 99 17.16 2.11 -3.28
N SER A 100 16.75 0.91 -2.82
CA SER A 100 16.07 -0.07 -3.68
C SER A 100 14.72 0.43 -4.15
N HIS A 101 13.92 1.06 -3.26
CA HIS A 101 12.68 1.71 -3.61
C HIS A 101 12.88 2.81 -4.65
N ILE A 102 13.79 3.76 -4.38
CA ILE A 102 14.06 4.89 -5.28
C ILE A 102 14.56 4.40 -6.64
N ASN A 103 15.42 3.38 -6.67
CA ASN A 103 15.90 2.83 -7.93
C ASN A 103 14.79 2.17 -8.73
N PHE A 104 13.93 1.37 -8.09
CA PHE A 104 12.87 0.67 -8.80
C PHE A 104 11.74 1.63 -9.20
N TYR A 105 11.10 2.29 -8.25
CA TYR A 105 9.97 3.16 -8.53
C TYR A 105 10.38 4.42 -9.28
N GLY A 106 11.51 5.04 -8.89
CA GLY A 106 11.99 6.27 -9.51
C GLY A 106 12.67 6.04 -10.85
N LYS A 107 13.75 5.24 -10.88
CA LYS A 107 14.57 5.11 -12.10
C LYS A 107 14.02 4.09 -13.08
N THR A 108 13.53 2.94 -12.61
CA THR A 108 13.02 1.88 -13.51
C THR A 108 11.61 2.18 -13.98
N LEU A 109 10.69 2.56 -13.09
CA LEU A 109 9.30 2.87 -13.48
C LEU A 109 9.10 4.34 -13.90
N GLY A 110 10.09 5.21 -13.69
CA GLY A 110 10.01 6.62 -14.08
C GLY A 110 9.05 7.46 -13.23
N ILE A 111 8.68 7.00 -12.03
CA ILE A 111 7.76 7.70 -11.13
C ILE A 111 8.54 8.76 -10.33
N GLU A 112 7.93 9.93 -10.11
CA GLU A 112 8.52 10.95 -9.25
C GLU A 112 8.50 10.49 -7.79
N VAL A 113 9.68 10.28 -7.20
CA VAL A 113 9.87 9.83 -5.81
C VAL A 113 10.42 10.99 -4.99
N SER A 114 9.76 11.29 -3.86
CA SER A 114 10.20 12.34 -2.94
C SER A 114 11.52 11.97 -2.26
N LYS A 115 12.20 12.99 -1.69
CA LYS A 115 13.37 12.73 -0.84
C LYS A 115 12.91 12.02 0.44
N PRO A 116 13.67 11.00 0.90
CA PRO A 116 13.36 10.33 2.16
C PRO A 116 13.32 11.29 3.34
N GLN A 117 12.34 11.12 4.20
CA GLN A 117 12.20 11.85 5.46
C GLN A 117 12.10 10.87 6.62
N PRO A 118 12.65 11.18 7.78
CA PRO A 118 12.42 10.41 8.99
C PRO A 118 10.98 10.62 9.47
N VAL A 119 10.23 9.52 9.62
CA VAL A 119 8.82 9.56 10.04
C VAL A 119 8.57 8.51 11.11
N ARG A 120 7.79 8.88 12.13
CA ARG A 120 7.36 7.97 13.17
C ARG A 120 6.25 7.06 12.67
N MET A 121 6.53 5.77 12.59
CA MET A 121 5.60 4.73 12.15
C MET A 121 5.03 3.99 13.37
N SER A 122 4.02 4.53 14.02
CA SER A 122 3.52 4.02 15.31
C SER A 122 3.06 2.56 15.26
N ALA A 123 2.38 2.13 14.19
CA ALA A 123 1.94 0.74 14.04
C ALA A 123 3.12 -0.22 13.89
N LEU A 124 4.11 0.15 13.07
CA LEU A 124 5.33 -0.64 12.88
C LEU A 124 6.12 -0.77 14.18
N ASN A 125 6.31 0.34 14.89
CA ASN A 125 7.00 0.37 16.18
C ASN A 125 6.31 -0.52 17.21
N ALA A 126 4.99 -0.42 17.34
CA ALA A 126 4.22 -1.24 18.27
C ALA A 126 4.32 -2.74 17.98
N ILE A 127 4.21 -3.14 16.72
CA ILE A 127 4.25 -4.56 16.31
C ILE A 127 5.66 -5.16 16.47
N LEU A 128 6.70 -4.36 16.24
CA LEU A 128 8.09 -4.82 16.37
C LEU A 128 8.68 -4.60 17.77
N GLY A 129 7.92 -4.00 18.70
CA GLY A 129 8.36 -3.76 20.07
C GLY A 129 9.43 -2.66 20.19
N PHE A 130 9.45 -1.69 19.28
CA PHE A 130 10.33 -0.54 19.36
C PHE A 130 9.73 0.59 20.18
N ASP A 131 10.60 1.55 20.54
CA ASP A 131 10.17 2.82 21.12
C ASP A 131 9.15 3.52 20.22
N SER A 132 8.09 4.06 20.80
CA SER A 132 7.02 4.73 20.06
C SER A 132 7.49 5.93 19.25
N GLU A 133 8.58 6.57 19.66
CA GLU A 133 9.14 7.76 19.02
C GLU A 133 10.18 7.41 17.92
N ARG A 134 10.49 6.12 17.75
CA ARG A 134 11.45 5.72 16.72
C ARG A 134 10.96 6.11 15.32
N GLU A 135 11.85 6.76 14.58
CA GLU A 135 11.62 7.17 13.20
C GLU A 135 12.25 6.18 12.22
N HIS A 136 11.62 6.08 11.05
CA HIS A 136 12.07 5.27 9.91
C HIS A 136 12.03 6.11 8.64
N PRO A 137 12.93 5.84 7.67
CA PRO A 137 12.88 6.54 6.39
C PRO A 137 11.58 6.24 5.63
N LEU A 138 10.93 7.29 5.15
CA LEU A 138 9.74 7.24 4.31
C LEU A 138 9.93 8.15 3.09
N SER A 139 9.51 7.67 1.93
CA SER A 139 9.35 8.43 0.69
C SER A 139 7.96 8.22 0.12
N THR A 140 7.52 9.12 -0.74
CA THR A 140 6.29 8.96 -1.51
C THR A 140 6.60 8.93 -3.00
N ALA A 141 5.96 8.04 -3.74
CA ALA A 141 6.00 7.99 -5.20
C ALA A 141 4.65 8.47 -5.74
N ASN A 142 4.66 9.59 -6.47
CA ASN A 142 3.45 10.19 -7.05
C ASN A 142 3.10 9.47 -8.34
N ILE A 143 1.95 8.78 -8.36
CA ILE A 143 1.46 8.03 -9.53
C ILE A 143 0.38 8.79 -10.33
N GLY A 144 0.22 10.06 -10.04
CA GLY A 144 -0.70 10.96 -10.73
C GLY A 144 -2.03 11.17 -10.00
N GLY A 145 -2.61 12.36 -10.18
CA GLY A 145 -3.81 12.76 -9.47
C GLY A 145 -3.64 12.71 -7.95
N PRO A 146 -4.65 12.25 -7.22
CA PRO A 146 -4.59 12.14 -5.76
C PRO A 146 -4.00 10.80 -5.26
N PHE A 147 -3.26 10.09 -6.10
CA PHE A 147 -2.78 8.74 -5.80
C PHE A 147 -1.27 8.70 -5.59
N MET A 148 -0.83 7.91 -4.61
CA MET A 148 0.60 7.72 -4.34
C MET A 148 0.91 6.31 -3.80
N ILE A 149 2.18 5.96 -3.87
CA ILE A 149 2.75 4.82 -3.15
C ILE A 149 3.57 5.40 -2.01
N GLU A 150 3.31 4.96 -0.79
CA GLU A 150 4.18 5.19 0.35
C GLU A 150 5.25 4.10 0.37
N LEU A 151 6.50 4.52 0.43
CA LEU A 151 7.68 3.68 0.38
C LEU A 151 8.40 3.78 1.73
N ASP A 152 8.26 2.75 2.54
CA ASP A 152 8.81 2.68 3.89
C ASP A 152 10.08 1.84 3.93
N GLN A 153 11.10 2.31 4.62
CA GLN A 153 12.21 1.45 4.97
C GLN A 153 11.95 0.78 6.32
N TYR A 154 11.75 -0.53 6.27
CA TYR A 154 11.52 -1.34 7.46
C TYR A 154 12.85 -1.73 8.14
N PRO A 155 12.87 -1.83 9.48
CA PRO A 155 14.07 -2.11 10.24
C PRO A 155 14.53 -3.56 10.13
N GLU A 156 15.71 -3.84 10.68
CA GLU A 156 16.21 -5.20 10.86
C GLU A 156 15.24 -6.06 11.67
N GLY A 157 15.18 -7.35 11.33
CA GLY A 157 14.21 -8.29 11.90
C GLY A 157 12.96 -8.46 11.05
N THR A 158 12.71 -7.58 10.09
CA THR A 158 11.69 -7.79 9.05
C THR A 158 12.16 -8.86 8.06
N ILE A 159 11.30 -9.78 7.68
CA ILE A 159 11.62 -10.92 6.83
C ILE A 159 10.95 -10.83 5.46
N ASP A 160 11.46 -11.59 4.50
CA ASP A 160 10.78 -11.77 3.21
C ASP A 160 9.41 -12.41 3.42
N ARG A 161 8.42 -11.94 2.66
CA ARG A 161 7.05 -12.47 2.75
C ARG A 161 7.04 -13.94 2.33
N PRO A 162 6.50 -14.85 3.15
CA PRO A 162 6.43 -16.26 2.80
C PRO A 162 5.54 -16.45 1.57
N LEU A 163 6.02 -17.22 0.61
CA LEU A 163 5.32 -17.55 -0.63
C LEU A 163 5.51 -19.03 -0.93
N LEU A 164 4.43 -19.79 -0.89
CA LEU A 164 4.46 -21.20 -1.26
C LEU A 164 4.40 -21.35 -2.78
N PRO A 165 5.01 -22.41 -3.35
CA PRO A 165 4.94 -22.67 -4.78
C PRO A 165 3.50 -22.80 -5.28
N GLY A 166 3.13 -21.95 -6.25
CA GLY A 166 1.78 -21.94 -6.84
C GLY A 166 0.79 -20.99 -6.16
N ASP A 167 1.14 -20.42 -5.02
CA ASP A 167 0.31 -19.45 -4.30
C ASP A 167 0.58 -18.01 -4.74
N ILE A 168 -0.30 -17.11 -4.29
CA ILE A 168 -0.09 -15.65 -4.31
C ILE A 168 0.41 -15.19 -2.94
N PRO A 169 1.11 -14.04 -2.85
CA PRO A 169 1.54 -13.52 -1.55
C PRO A 169 0.35 -13.31 -0.60
N PRO A 170 0.48 -13.65 0.69
CA PRO A 170 -0.59 -13.39 1.68
C PRO A 170 -0.77 -11.89 1.96
N GLY A 171 -1.91 -11.52 2.53
CA GLY A 171 -2.30 -10.14 2.77
C GLY A 171 -2.63 -9.41 1.47
N ILE A 172 -2.11 -8.19 1.28
CA ILE A 172 -2.23 -7.49 -0.01
C ILE A 172 -1.30 -8.19 -1.00
N SER A 173 -1.89 -9.02 -1.85
CA SER A 173 -1.14 -9.89 -2.76
C SER A 173 -0.57 -9.14 -3.94
N ILE A 174 -1.40 -8.31 -4.60
CA ILE A 174 -1.10 -7.65 -5.86
C ILE A 174 -1.66 -6.24 -5.82
N VAL A 175 -0.89 -5.27 -6.29
CA VAL A 175 -1.38 -3.93 -6.57
C VAL A 175 -1.30 -3.71 -8.07
N SER A 176 -2.43 -3.26 -8.66
CA SER A 176 -2.55 -3.04 -10.10
C SER A 176 -2.46 -1.55 -10.42
N PHE A 177 -1.64 -1.20 -11.41
CA PHE A 177 -1.49 0.15 -11.92
C PHE A 177 -1.83 0.20 -13.39
N VAL A 178 -2.41 1.32 -13.82
CA VAL A 178 -2.69 1.57 -15.24
C VAL A 178 -1.49 2.28 -15.85
N VAL A 179 -1.02 1.80 -16.99
CA VAL A 179 0.12 2.35 -17.75
C VAL A 179 -0.27 2.60 -19.20
N GLU A 180 0.47 3.44 -19.89
CA GLU A 180 0.19 3.74 -21.30
C GLU A 180 0.61 2.60 -22.22
N ASP A 181 1.80 2.05 -22.04
CA ASP A 181 2.37 1.00 -22.88
C ASP A 181 3.30 0.07 -22.09
N LEU A 182 2.95 -1.21 -22.04
CA LEU A 182 3.73 -2.23 -21.33
C LEU A 182 5.12 -2.47 -21.95
N ASP A 183 5.29 -2.24 -23.25
CA ASP A 183 6.55 -2.49 -23.94
C ASP A 183 7.62 -1.43 -23.63
N THR A 184 7.21 -0.27 -23.09
CA THR A 184 8.12 0.82 -22.69
C THR A 184 8.66 0.67 -21.28
N ILE A 185 8.07 -0.21 -20.46
CA ILE A 185 8.45 -0.37 -19.05
C ILE A 185 9.55 -1.42 -18.93
N PRO A 186 10.79 -1.04 -18.49
CA PRO A 186 11.95 -1.92 -18.51
C PRO A 186 11.98 -2.88 -17.30
N VAL A 187 10.93 -3.68 -17.12
CA VAL A 187 10.83 -4.69 -16.07
C VAL A 187 10.76 -6.11 -16.63
N ASN A 188 11.14 -7.08 -15.82
CA ASN A 188 10.98 -8.49 -16.15
C ASN A 188 9.56 -8.95 -15.81
N TYR A 189 8.75 -9.23 -16.81
CA TYR A 189 7.43 -9.82 -16.62
C TYR A 189 7.53 -11.32 -16.31
N ARG A 190 6.72 -11.78 -15.36
CA ARG A 190 6.69 -13.19 -14.93
C ARG A 190 6.12 -14.14 -15.99
N SER A 191 5.30 -13.63 -16.89
CA SER A 191 4.61 -14.42 -17.90
C SER A 191 4.38 -13.60 -19.17
N LYS A 192 3.81 -14.23 -20.19
CA LYS A 192 3.25 -13.53 -21.35
C LYS A 192 2.10 -12.63 -20.91
N PHE A 193 1.92 -11.52 -21.61
CA PHE A 193 0.80 -10.62 -21.36
C PHE A 193 -0.55 -11.32 -21.54
N LEU A 194 -1.45 -11.06 -20.62
CA LEU A 194 -2.85 -11.51 -20.67
C LEU A 194 -3.72 -10.41 -21.28
N LYS A 195 -4.91 -10.77 -21.77
CA LYS A 195 -5.94 -9.84 -22.28
C LYS A 195 -7.32 -10.22 -21.74
N PRO A 196 -7.58 -10.05 -20.46
CA PRO A 196 -8.88 -10.39 -19.90
C PRO A 196 -9.98 -9.47 -20.46
N ALA A 197 -11.14 -10.03 -20.79
CA ALA A 197 -12.25 -9.26 -21.42
C ALA A 197 -12.99 -8.34 -20.45
N GLY A 198 -13.09 -8.72 -19.16
CA GLY A 198 -13.84 -7.99 -18.14
C GLY A 198 -13.13 -6.76 -17.60
N ARG A 199 -13.86 -5.96 -16.81
CA ARG A 199 -13.25 -4.86 -16.04
C ARG A 199 -12.25 -5.40 -15.01
N PRO A 200 -11.18 -4.69 -14.72
CA PRO A 200 -10.77 -3.37 -15.26
C PRO A 200 -10.06 -3.43 -16.61
N TYR A 201 -9.78 -4.61 -17.15
CA TYR A 201 -8.91 -4.83 -18.31
C TYR A 201 -9.56 -4.41 -19.64
N ASN A 202 -10.85 -4.73 -19.84
CA ASN A 202 -11.59 -4.42 -21.09
C ASN A 202 -10.90 -4.90 -22.36
N GLY A 203 -10.20 -6.07 -22.31
CA GLY A 203 -9.43 -6.62 -23.42
C GLY A 203 -8.05 -5.98 -23.62
N ASN A 204 -7.62 -5.06 -22.77
CA ASN A 204 -6.27 -4.50 -22.78
C ASN A 204 -5.26 -5.52 -22.24
N ARG A 205 -4.01 -5.33 -22.61
CA ARG A 205 -2.93 -6.18 -22.10
C ARG A 205 -2.70 -5.94 -20.62
N SER A 206 -2.37 -6.99 -19.88
CA SER A 206 -1.83 -6.88 -18.53
C SER A 206 -0.59 -7.75 -18.36
N GLY A 207 0.33 -7.30 -17.53
CA GLY A 207 1.56 -8.00 -17.21
C GLY A 207 1.86 -7.96 -15.72
N LEU A 208 2.35 -9.07 -15.17
CA LEU A 208 2.74 -9.19 -13.78
C LEU A 208 4.26 -9.12 -13.65
N THR A 209 4.75 -8.26 -12.77
CA THR A 209 6.17 -8.15 -12.39
C THR A 209 6.33 -8.24 -10.89
N VAL A 210 7.57 -8.35 -10.41
CA VAL A 210 7.91 -8.38 -8.99
C VAL A 210 8.89 -7.24 -8.70
N GLY A 211 8.56 -6.44 -7.71
CA GLY A 211 9.41 -5.36 -7.23
C GLY A 211 10.54 -5.86 -6.29
N PRO A 212 11.39 -4.93 -5.82
CA PRO A 212 12.62 -5.26 -5.10
C PRO A 212 12.41 -5.91 -3.73
N ASN A 213 11.22 -5.82 -3.17
CA ASN A 213 10.87 -6.35 -1.86
C ASN A 213 9.95 -7.57 -1.94
N GLY A 214 9.85 -8.19 -3.12
CA GLY A 214 8.99 -9.34 -3.38
C GLY A 214 7.52 -9.00 -3.62
N GLU A 215 7.17 -7.71 -3.67
CA GLU A 215 5.83 -7.25 -3.97
C GLU A 215 5.42 -7.56 -5.42
N TRP A 216 4.21 -8.08 -5.59
CA TRP A 216 3.67 -8.32 -6.92
C TRP A 216 2.95 -7.09 -7.43
N ILE A 217 3.31 -6.71 -8.67
CA ILE A 217 2.80 -5.52 -9.35
C ILE A 217 2.17 -5.97 -10.66
N GLU A 218 0.89 -5.68 -10.83
CA GLU A 218 0.22 -5.83 -12.10
C GLU A 218 0.20 -4.48 -12.83
N LEU A 219 0.58 -4.51 -14.09
CA LEU A 219 0.51 -3.35 -14.97
C LEU A 219 -0.54 -3.63 -16.04
N ILE A 220 -1.55 -2.75 -16.14
CA ILE A 220 -2.67 -2.85 -17.08
C ILE A 220 -2.52 -1.73 -18.11
N GLU A 221 -2.40 -2.11 -19.39
CA GLU A 221 -2.26 -1.14 -20.47
C GLU A 221 -3.57 -0.39 -20.69
N ARG A 222 -3.49 0.91 -20.84
CA ARG A 222 -4.63 1.77 -21.17
C ARG A 222 -4.60 2.08 -22.67
N LYS A 223 -5.63 1.67 -23.39
CA LYS A 223 -5.89 2.10 -24.76
C LYS A 223 -6.97 3.18 -24.81
#